data_3b48d81670e779e9d2fe36a8e01cee5e
#
_entry.id   3b48d81670e779e9d2fe36a8e01cee5e
#
_cell.length_a   1.000
_cell.length_b   1.000
_cell.length_c   1.000
_cell.angle_alpha   90.00
_cell.angle_beta   90.00
_cell.angle_gamma   90.00
#
_symmetry.space_group_name_H-M   'P 1'
#
loop_
_entity.id
_entity.type
_entity.pdbx_description
1 polymer ?
#
loop_
_entity_poly.entity_id
_entity_poly.type
_entity_poly.pdbx_seq_one_letter_code
_entity_poly.pdbx_strand_id
1 'polypeptide(L)'
;MAGTGLLMCVPGVQAQGITLSSAAASPGASTDVVAKYGAEIAAANNIATIQVQVGQVLTKTIVQVAKGETDMSATAFILSFLMSKGLGPYSGMGKEKGKALAANMRLLYPYHLAAFCLVSFKSTGIDSYAKLKGKTIHNGPPRGGALVTARNVIRLSTGGFKEGKDYKGKQIAWGQANSIFLDRSVDAAVRPCGNPSSYIPIMAAAGKINIVSVPKKMYEGKGFQKYIKAPGMGPIEWSVNEMNVYGPNVKIISDDNIFRSAANTGGTVVNKKMDKKLARALTAAFIKNIKLLFQKASFMKYHFAGSVDDKVHGVCKVGVKYHPGAVEAWEEAGFKIPACAKS
;
A
#
# COMPACT_ATOMS: atom_id res chain seq x y z
N MET A 1 32.94 -63.35 19.48
CA MET A 1 32.31 -62.95 18.20
C MET A 1 31.65 -61.60 18.42
N ALA A 2 32.29 -60.52 17.93
CA ALA A 2 31.81 -59.17 18.06
C ALA A 2 31.16 -58.79 16.71
N GLY A 3 29.83 -58.53 16.71
CA GLY A 3 29.09 -58.11 15.52
C GLY A 3 29.09 -56.58 15.43
N THR A 4 29.78 -56.07 14.40
CA THR A 4 29.86 -54.65 14.06
C THR A 4 28.61 -54.28 13.24
N GLY A 5 27.62 -53.59 13.85
CA GLY A 5 26.46 -53.05 13.13
C GLY A 5 26.86 -51.79 12.38
N LEU A 6 26.83 -51.79 11.07
CA LEU A 6 26.93 -50.60 10.22
C LEU A 6 25.62 -49.82 10.29
N LEU A 7 25.65 -48.63 10.94
CA LEU A 7 24.58 -47.61 10.77
C LEU A 7 24.74 -46.98 9.37
N MET A 8 23.85 -47.30 8.45
CA MET A 8 23.69 -46.54 7.21
C MET A 8 23.01 -45.23 7.52
N CYS A 9 23.75 -44.11 7.49
CA CYS A 9 23.18 -42.76 7.40
C CYS A 9 22.55 -42.60 6.02
N VAL A 10 21.22 -42.58 5.95
CA VAL A 10 20.49 -42.16 4.78
C VAL A 10 20.64 -40.63 4.70
N PRO A 11 21.23 -40.08 3.63
CA PRO A 11 21.26 -38.63 3.47
C PRO A 11 19.81 -38.14 3.28
N GLY A 12 19.28 -37.41 4.25
CA GLY A 12 18.03 -36.72 4.10
C GLY A 12 18.16 -35.74 2.93
N VAL A 13 17.44 -36.00 1.84
CA VAL A 13 17.24 -35.03 0.78
C VAL A 13 16.47 -33.86 1.40
N GLN A 14 17.21 -32.82 1.84
CA GLN A 14 16.59 -31.50 2.13
C GLN A 14 16.04 -31.04 0.78
N ALA A 15 14.73 -31.06 0.64
CA ALA A 15 14.04 -30.34 -0.42
C ALA A 15 14.50 -28.88 -0.33
N GLN A 16 15.27 -28.40 -1.31
CA GLN A 16 15.63 -26.98 -1.40
C GLN A 16 14.32 -26.21 -1.54
N GLY A 17 13.88 -25.56 -0.46
CA GLY A 17 12.65 -24.79 -0.42
C GLY A 17 12.74 -23.62 -1.40
N ILE A 18 11.63 -23.31 -2.06
CA ILE A 18 11.52 -22.16 -2.97
C ILE A 18 11.79 -20.88 -2.15
N THR A 19 12.78 -20.09 -2.59
CA THR A 19 13.07 -18.77 -2.03
C THR A 19 12.60 -17.69 -3.00
N LEU A 20 11.83 -16.73 -2.51
CA LEU A 20 11.29 -15.61 -3.27
C LEU A 20 11.72 -14.28 -2.66
N SER A 21 11.94 -13.28 -3.50
CA SER A 21 12.13 -11.89 -3.12
C SER A 21 10.81 -11.12 -3.15
N SER A 22 10.57 -10.25 -2.16
CA SER A 22 9.38 -9.39 -2.09
C SER A 22 9.75 -7.96 -1.71
N ALA A 23 9.16 -6.97 -2.37
CA ALA A 23 9.39 -5.56 -2.10
C ALA A 23 8.15 -4.88 -1.51
N ALA A 24 8.36 -4.11 -0.44
CA ALA A 24 7.34 -3.33 0.25
C ALA A 24 7.78 -1.89 0.46
N ALA A 25 6.82 -0.97 0.60
CA ALA A 25 7.13 0.46 0.75
C ALA A 25 7.31 0.86 2.22
N SER A 26 6.48 1.73 2.75
CA SER A 26 6.62 2.33 4.08
C SER A 26 6.55 1.29 5.19
N PRO A 27 7.52 1.27 6.13
CA PRO A 27 7.45 0.42 7.31
C PRO A 27 6.14 0.62 8.08
N GLY A 28 5.50 -0.48 8.51
CA GLY A 28 4.24 -0.48 9.25
C GLY A 28 2.99 -0.10 8.44
N ALA A 29 3.12 0.24 7.16
CA ALA A 29 1.97 0.45 6.27
C ALA A 29 1.46 -0.90 5.71
N SER A 30 0.28 -0.87 5.05
CA SER A 30 -0.34 -2.09 4.50
C SER A 30 0.59 -2.91 3.61
N THR A 31 1.45 -2.25 2.81
CA THR A 31 2.42 -2.92 1.93
C THR A 31 3.45 -3.75 2.70
N ASP A 32 3.96 -3.22 3.81
CA ASP A 32 4.90 -3.91 4.69
C ASP A 32 4.19 -5.05 5.45
N VAL A 33 3.04 -4.73 6.05
CA VAL A 33 2.25 -5.69 6.82
C VAL A 33 1.83 -6.88 5.96
N VAL A 34 1.30 -6.65 4.76
CA VAL A 34 0.86 -7.72 3.86
C VAL A 34 2.05 -8.55 3.34
N ALA A 35 3.18 -7.91 3.02
CA ALA A 35 4.37 -8.63 2.55
C ALA A 35 4.96 -9.54 3.63
N LYS A 36 5.13 -9.04 4.87
CA LYS A 36 5.63 -9.81 6.00
C LYS A 36 4.67 -10.93 6.40
N TYR A 37 3.37 -10.61 6.43
CA TYR A 37 2.36 -11.61 6.71
C TYR A 37 2.31 -12.69 5.63
N GLY A 38 2.40 -12.31 4.34
CA GLY A 38 2.52 -13.26 3.24
C GLY A 38 3.74 -14.17 3.38
N ALA A 39 4.89 -13.63 3.81
CA ALA A 39 6.09 -14.41 4.08
C ALA A 39 5.89 -15.41 5.24
N GLU A 40 5.29 -14.97 6.34
CA GLU A 40 5.00 -15.80 7.50
C GLU A 40 4.08 -16.99 7.14
N ILE A 41 2.95 -16.72 6.47
CA ILE A 41 2.02 -17.80 6.09
C ILE A 41 2.58 -18.73 5.02
N ALA A 42 3.41 -18.22 4.09
CA ALA A 42 4.07 -19.06 3.09
C ALA A 42 5.03 -20.03 3.75
N ALA A 43 5.84 -19.57 4.72
CA ALA A 43 6.74 -20.41 5.49
C ALA A 43 5.99 -21.43 6.36
N ALA A 44 4.95 -20.98 7.09
CA ALA A 44 4.14 -21.82 7.97
C ALA A 44 3.39 -22.96 7.23
N ASN A 45 3.13 -22.78 5.93
CA ASN A 45 2.49 -23.77 5.07
C ASN A 45 3.48 -24.51 4.15
N ASN A 46 4.80 -24.38 4.38
CA ASN A 46 5.87 -24.99 3.57
C ASN A 46 5.75 -24.69 2.06
N ILE A 47 5.29 -23.48 1.70
CA ILE A 47 5.10 -23.05 0.31
C ILE A 47 6.41 -22.46 -0.23
N ALA A 48 6.97 -21.48 0.48
CA ALA A 48 8.18 -20.76 0.10
C ALA A 48 8.76 -20.00 1.29
N THR A 49 10.05 -19.69 1.23
CA THR A 49 10.70 -18.66 2.06
C THR A 49 10.67 -17.33 1.30
N ILE A 50 10.02 -16.30 1.83
CA ILE A 50 9.92 -14.98 1.18
C ILE A 50 10.78 -13.96 1.92
N GLN A 51 11.79 -13.42 1.25
CA GLN A 51 12.66 -12.36 1.75
C GLN A 51 12.05 -10.99 1.45
N VAL A 52 11.59 -10.28 2.50
CA VAL A 52 10.88 -9.00 2.36
C VAL A 52 11.85 -7.82 2.51
N GLN A 53 11.98 -7.01 1.46
CA GLN A 53 12.71 -5.75 1.46
C GLN A 53 11.74 -4.58 1.67
N VAL A 54 11.81 -3.95 2.84
CA VAL A 54 10.96 -2.81 3.21
C VAL A 54 11.63 -1.48 2.87
N GLY A 55 10.86 -0.40 2.78
CA GLY A 55 11.37 0.96 2.47
C GLY A 55 11.58 1.22 0.99
N GLN A 56 11.12 0.32 0.12
CA GLN A 56 11.34 0.41 -1.31
C GLN A 56 10.43 1.44 -1.99
N VAL A 57 10.89 1.96 -3.13
CA VAL A 57 10.11 2.87 -3.99
C VAL A 57 9.36 2.06 -5.04
N LEU A 58 8.05 1.94 -4.90
CA LEU A 58 7.21 1.06 -5.73
C LEU A 58 7.29 1.35 -7.24
N THR A 59 7.56 2.60 -7.66
CA THR A 59 7.78 2.92 -9.08
C THR A 59 8.96 2.16 -9.69
N LYS A 60 9.96 1.79 -8.89
CA LYS A 60 11.11 0.99 -9.30
C LYS A 60 10.80 -0.50 -9.22
N THR A 61 10.25 -0.94 -8.10
CA THR A 61 10.09 -2.39 -7.83
C THR A 61 9.10 -3.06 -8.76
N ILE A 62 8.02 -2.39 -9.19
CA ILE A 62 7.10 -2.98 -10.17
C ILE A 62 7.74 -3.18 -11.56
N VAL A 63 8.71 -2.34 -11.94
CA VAL A 63 9.51 -2.56 -13.17
C VAL A 63 10.39 -3.79 -13.00
N GLN A 64 10.98 -3.98 -11.83
CA GLN A 64 11.78 -5.16 -11.51
C GLN A 64 10.93 -6.44 -11.55
N VAL A 65 9.70 -6.43 -10.98
CA VAL A 65 8.75 -7.56 -11.11
C VAL A 65 8.38 -7.81 -12.58
N ALA A 66 8.07 -6.76 -13.33
CA ALA A 66 7.72 -6.89 -14.75
C ALA A 66 8.83 -7.49 -15.60
N LYS A 67 10.10 -7.31 -15.20
CA LYS A 67 11.28 -7.91 -15.83
C LYS A 67 11.64 -9.29 -15.29
N GLY A 68 11.11 -9.68 -14.12
CA GLY A 68 11.48 -10.91 -13.40
C GLY A 68 12.75 -10.78 -12.56
N GLU A 69 13.18 -9.54 -12.23
CA GLU A 69 14.33 -9.24 -11.36
C GLU A 69 13.96 -9.31 -9.87
N THR A 70 12.68 -9.26 -9.54
CA THR A 70 12.08 -9.41 -8.21
C THR A 70 10.82 -10.26 -8.38
N ASP A 71 10.61 -11.24 -7.49
CA ASP A 71 9.51 -12.19 -7.66
C ASP A 71 8.16 -11.57 -7.33
N MET A 72 8.09 -10.74 -6.28
CA MET A 72 6.87 -10.14 -5.76
C MET A 72 7.07 -8.67 -5.39
N SER A 73 6.04 -7.86 -5.53
CA SER A 73 6.04 -6.50 -4.98
C SER A 73 4.63 -6.05 -4.66
N ALA A 74 4.48 -5.24 -3.61
CA ALA A 74 3.32 -4.38 -3.51
C ALA A 74 3.29 -3.41 -4.71
N THR A 75 2.11 -3.07 -5.20
CA THR A 75 1.92 -2.03 -6.23
C THR A 75 0.71 -1.17 -5.94
N ALA A 76 0.83 0.13 -6.20
CA ALA A 76 -0.34 0.98 -6.38
C ALA A 76 -0.84 0.82 -7.83
N PHE A 77 -2.10 0.54 -8.05
CA PHE A 77 -2.65 0.28 -9.38
C PHE A 77 -2.47 1.45 -10.34
N ILE A 78 -2.44 2.69 -9.84
CA ILE A 78 -2.10 3.86 -10.65
C ILE A 78 -0.72 3.73 -11.32
N LEU A 79 0.25 3.10 -10.67
CA LEU A 79 1.59 2.91 -11.24
C LEU A 79 1.56 1.92 -12.41
N SER A 80 0.81 0.83 -12.29
CA SER A 80 0.61 -0.14 -13.39
C SER A 80 -0.08 0.53 -14.58
N PHE A 81 -1.10 1.36 -14.33
CA PHE A 81 -1.77 2.14 -15.36
C PHE A 81 -0.82 3.12 -16.04
N LEU A 82 -0.09 3.94 -15.28
CA LEU A 82 0.87 4.91 -15.83
C LEU A 82 1.98 4.22 -16.63
N MET A 83 2.48 3.08 -16.15
CA MET A 83 3.47 2.29 -16.88
C MET A 83 2.92 1.80 -18.21
N SER A 84 1.68 1.27 -18.24
CA SER A 84 1.04 0.79 -19.47
C SER A 84 0.81 1.90 -20.52
N LYS A 85 0.82 3.16 -20.09
CA LYS A 85 0.66 4.34 -20.96
C LYS A 85 1.98 5.05 -21.26
N GLY A 86 3.09 4.66 -20.65
CA GLY A 86 4.37 5.39 -20.72
C GLY A 86 4.28 6.81 -20.17
N LEU A 87 3.55 7.01 -19.06
CA LEU A 87 3.28 8.33 -18.47
C LEU A 87 3.93 8.49 -17.10
N GLY A 88 4.05 9.74 -16.65
CA GLY A 88 4.58 10.11 -15.34
C GLY A 88 5.99 9.55 -15.11
N PRO A 89 6.24 8.76 -14.05
CA PRO A 89 7.59 8.24 -13.78
C PRO A 89 8.12 7.29 -14.87
N TYR A 90 7.29 6.89 -15.81
CA TYR A 90 7.61 5.95 -16.90
C TYR A 90 7.66 6.62 -18.28
N SER A 91 7.56 7.94 -18.37
CA SER A 91 7.60 8.67 -19.64
C SER A 91 8.89 8.42 -20.43
N GLY A 92 10.03 8.30 -19.74
CA GLY A 92 11.33 8.03 -20.37
C GLY A 92 11.46 6.62 -21.00
N MET A 93 10.58 5.66 -20.65
CA MET A 93 10.61 4.34 -21.31
C MET A 93 9.72 4.26 -22.56
N GLY A 94 8.85 5.24 -22.76
CA GLY A 94 7.91 5.26 -23.87
C GLY A 94 6.72 4.30 -23.70
N LYS A 95 5.69 4.51 -24.50
CA LYS A 95 4.40 3.80 -24.38
C LYS A 95 4.52 2.31 -24.68
N GLU A 96 5.21 1.94 -25.77
CA GLU A 96 5.27 0.53 -26.22
C GLU A 96 6.03 -0.35 -25.22
N LYS A 97 7.20 0.10 -24.77
CA LYS A 97 7.98 -0.60 -23.73
C LYS A 97 7.22 -0.66 -22.40
N GLY A 98 6.57 0.45 -22.00
CA GLY A 98 5.75 0.49 -20.79
C GLY A 98 4.57 -0.47 -20.84
N LYS A 99 3.86 -0.56 -21.97
CA LYS A 99 2.76 -1.49 -22.22
C LYS A 99 3.23 -2.95 -22.14
N ALA A 100 4.35 -3.28 -22.78
CA ALA A 100 4.93 -4.62 -22.76
C ALA A 100 5.32 -5.06 -21.34
N LEU A 101 5.95 -4.18 -20.55
CA LEU A 101 6.28 -4.46 -19.15
C LEU A 101 5.03 -4.60 -18.29
N ALA A 102 4.06 -3.70 -18.39
CA ALA A 102 2.81 -3.81 -17.64
C ALA A 102 2.07 -5.13 -17.91
N ALA A 103 2.12 -5.63 -19.17
CA ALA A 103 1.54 -6.90 -19.57
C ALA A 103 2.21 -8.15 -18.94
N ASN A 104 3.38 -7.98 -18.31
CA ASN A 104 4.07 -9.07 -17.61
C ASN A 104 3.64 -9.18 -16.15
N MET A 105 2.95 -8.21 -15.59
CA MET A 105 2.52 -8.25 -14.18
C MET A 105 1.20 -8.99 -14.01
N ARG A 106 1.08 -9.72 -12.91
CA ARG A 106 -0.15 -10.41 -12.48
C ARG A 106 -0.40 -10.17 -11.00
N LEU A 107 -1.66 -9.97 -10.66
CA LEU A 107 -2.14 -9.76 -9.30
C LEU A 107 -2.36 -11.09 -8.60
N LEU A 108 -1.91 -11.21 -7.36
CA LEU A 108 -2.28 -12.33 -6.47
C LEU A 108 -3.52 -11.95 -5.64
N TYR A 109 -3.44 -10.85 -4.91
CA TYR A 109 -4.52 -10.36 -4.05
C TYR A 109 -4.49 -8.83 -3.95
N PRO A 110 -5.67 -8.18 -4.06
CA PRO A 110 -5.79 -6.74 -3.95
C PRO A 110 -5.97 -6.31 -2.50
N TYR A 111 -5.60 -5.06 -2.23
CA TYR A 111 -5.89 -4.32 -1.00
C TYR A 111 -5.62 -2.83 -1.24
N HIS A 112 -6.21 -1.95 -0.44
CA HIS A 112 -5.85 -0.53 -0.47
C HIS A 112 -4.47 -0.36 0.18
N LEU A 113 -3.59 0.40 -0.46
CA LEU A 113 -2.24 0.59 0.06
C LEU A 113 -2.21 1.53 1.25
N ALA A 114 -2.91 2.65 1.16
CA ALA A 114 -3.05 3.60 2.24
C ALA A 114 -4.12 4.65 1.94
N ALA A 115 -4.77 5.18 2.96
CA ALA A 115 -5.33 6.52 2.97
C ALA A 115 -4.19 7.55 3.06
N PHE A 116 -4.50 8.83 2.86
CA PHE A 116 -3.55 9.93 3.07
C PHE A 116 -4.06 10.86 4.15
N CYS A 117 -3.36 10.92 5.27
CA CYS A 117 -3.71 11.73 6.42
C CYS A 117 -2.84 12.97 6.51
N LEU A 118 -3.47 14.11 6.78
CA LEU A 118 -2.77 15.29 7.29
C LEU A 118 -2.59 15.12 8.80
N VAL A 119 -1.34 15.07 9.25
CA VAL A 119 -0.97 14.94 10.66
C VAL A 119 -0.07 16.11 11.05
N SER A 120 -0.37 16.75 12.18
CA SER A 120 0.42 17.87 12.71
C SER A 120 0.50 17.79 14.22
N PHE A 121 1.53 18.37 14.84
CA PHE A 121 1.46 18.65 16.26
C PHE A 121 0.49 19.79 16.53
N LYS A 122 -0.29 19.70 17.62
CA LYS A 122 -1.23 20.76 18.02
C LYS A 122 -0.53 22.10 18.19
N SER A 123 0.73 22.11 18.64
CA SER A 123 1.57 23.31 18.82
C SER A 123 1.86 24.07 17.53
N THR A 124 1.76 23.45 16.35
CA THR A 124 1.94 24.14 15.05
C THR A 124 0.73 24.96 14.64
N GLY A 125 -0.41 24.81 15.34
CA GLY A 125 -1.68 25.46 15.03
C GLY A 125 -2.39 24.92 13.79
N ILE A 126 -1.87 23.86 13.15
CA ILE A 126 -2.45 23.27 11.94
C ILE A 126 -3.59 22.31 12.35
N ASP A 127 -4.83 22.74 12.13
CA ASP A 127 -6.07 22.00 12.37
C ASP A 127 -6.97 21.94 11.12
N SER A 128 -6.47 22.43 10.01
CA SER A 128 -7.15 22.38 8.70
C SER A 128 -6.15 22.42 7.56
N TYR A 129 -6.56 21.95 6.38
CA TYR A 129 -5.73 22.04 5.16
C TYR A 129 -5.42 23.49 4.76
N ALA A 130 -6.33 24.44 5.04
CA ALA A 130 -6.09 25.85 4.74
C ALA A 130 -4.90 26.44 5.51
N LYS A 131 -4.61 25.93 6.72
CA LYS A 131 -3.46 26.35 7.54
C LYS A 131 -2.11 25.80 7.08
N LEU A 132 -2.07 25.05 5.98
CA LEU A 132 -0.82 24.60 5.35
C LEU A 132 -0.10 25.73 4.60
N LYS A 133 -0.77 26.88 4.38
CA LYS A 133 -0.16 28.02 3.68
C LYS A 133 1.10 28.51 4.41
N GLY A 134 2.21 28.61 3.68
CA GLY A 134 3.51 29.04 4.21
C GLY A 134 4.26 27.99 5.03
N LYS A 135 3.69 26.81 5.27
CA LYS A 135 4.25 25.76 6.11
C LYS A 135 5.18 24.79 5.35
N THR A 136 6.05 24.12 6.09
CA THR A 136 6.90 23.04 5.57
C THR A 136 6.23 21.69 5.83
N ILE A 137 5.94 20.94 4.75
CA ILE A 137 5.13 19.73 4.80
C ILE A 137 5.93 18.54 4.31
N HIS A 138 6.07 17.49 5.12
CA HIS A 138 6.52 16.20 4.62
C HIS A 138 5.41 15.55 3.80
N ASN A 139 5.67 15.30 2.53
CA ASN A 139 4.68 14.74 1.60
C ASN A 139 5.17 13.48 0.87
N GLY A 140 6.12 12.78 1.46
CA GLY A 140 6.63 11.49 0.98
C GLY A 140 8.06 11.54 0.46
N PRO A 141 8.53 10.44 -0.15
CA PRO A 141 9.84 10.36 -0.78
C PRO A 141 9.96 11.31 -1.96
N PRO A 142 11.20 11.62 -2.44
CA PRO A 142 11.43 12.53 -3.57
C PRO A 142 10.75 12.11 -4.89
N ARG A 143 10.32 10.86 -4.99
CA ARG A 143 9.68 10.29 -6.19
C ARG A 143 8.59 9.30 -5.80
N GLY A 144 7.66 9.04 -6.72
CA GLY A 144 6.69 7.96 -6.61
C GLY A 144 5.25 8.40 -6.40
N GLY A 145 4.36 7.41 -6.33
CA GLY A 145 2.92 7.63 -6.26
C GLY A 145 2.48 8.36 -4.98
N ALA A 146 3.17 8.12 -3.87
CA ALA A 146 2.83 8.75 -2.59
C ALA A 146 2.98 10.28 -2.63
N LEU A 147 4.09 10.79 -3.21
CA LEU A 147 4.30 12.23 -3.39
C LEU A 147 3.20 12.85 -4.28
N VAL A 148 2.88 12.18 -5.39
CA VAL A 148 1.81 12.65 -6.31
C VAL A 148 0.47 12.68 -5.59
N THR A 149 0.14 11.65 -4.82
CA THR A 149 -1.12 11.58 -4.07
C THR A 149 -1.19 12.64 -2.99
N ALA A 150 -0.15 12.83 -2.18
CA ALA A 150 -0.10 13.86 -1.15
C ALA A 150 -0.30 15.27 -1.73
N ARG A 151 0.40 15.61 -2.83
CA ARG A 151 0.22 16.88 -3.55
C ARG A 151 -1.20 17.08 -4.05
N ASN A 152 -1.83 16.04 -4.61
CA ASN A 152 -3.21 16.10 -5.08
C ASN A 152 -4.21 16.25 -3.92
N VAL A 153 -4.02 15.51 -2.83
CA VAL A 153 -4.87 15.63 -1.64
C VAL A 153 -4.78 17.07 -1.09
N ILE A 154 -3.57 17.62 -0.92
CA ILE A 154 -3.40 19.01 -0.48
C ILE A 154 -4.11 19.96 -1.44
N ARG A 155 -3.80 19.88 -2.74
CA ARG A 155 -4.38 20.77 -3.76
C ARG A 155 -5.89 20.75 -3.78
N LEU A 156 -6.48 19.57 -3.75
CA LEU A 156 -7.93 19.39 -3.81
C LEU A 156 -8.62 19.78 -2.51
N SER A 157 -7.98 19.58 -1.36
CA SER A 157 -8.52 19.96 -0.04
C SER A 157 -8.44 21.45 0.24
N THR A 158 -7.60 22.20 -0.49
CA THR A 158 -7.41 23.64 -0.30
C THR A 158 -8.00 24.50 -1.42
N GLY A 159 -8.58 23.86 -2.44
CA GLY A 159 -9.06 24.57 -3.63
C GLY A 159 -7.93 25.02 -4.57
N GLY A 160 -6.69 24.55 -4.38
CA GLY A 160 -5.67 24.84 -5.39
C GLY A 160 -4.22 25.04 -4.92
N PHE A 161 -3.89 24.85 -3.64
CA PHE A 161 -2.51 25.04 -3.16
C PHE A 161 -1.49 24.22 -3.96
N LYS A 162 -0.38 24.87 -4.29
CA LYS A 162 0.75 24.31 -5.07
C LYS A 162 2.02 24.35 -4.23
N GLU A 163 2.75 23.23 -4.23
CA GLU A 163 4.06 23.15 -3.65
C GLU A 163 5.02 24.14 -4.32
N GLY A 164 5.90 24.76 -3.54
CA GLY A 164 6.82 25.79 -3.98
C GLY A 164 6.22 27.20 -4.08
N LYS A 165 4.87 27.31 -4.09
CA LYS A 165 4.15 28.60 -4.10
C LYS A 165 3.41 28.84 -2.78
N ASP A 166 2.55 27.92 -2.37
CA ASP A 166 1.66 28.10 -1.23
C ASP A 166 2.18 27.39 0.02
N TYR A 167 3.00 26.35 -0.13
CA TYR A 167 3.69 25.63 0.95
C TYR A 167 5.04 25.07 0.46
N LYS A 168 5.93 24.75 1.40
CA LYS A 168 7.22 24.10 1.12
C LYS A 168 7.08 22.58 1.30
N GLY A 169 7.35 21.80 0.25
CA GLY A 169 7.40 20.34 0.35
C GLY A 169 8.77 19.87 0.80
N LYS A 170 8.83 18.99 1.80
CA LYS A 170 10.05 18.29 2.21
C LYS A 170 9.91 16.82 1.89
N GLN A 171 10.69 16.34 0.92
CA GLN A 171 10.68 14.95 0.47
C GLN A 171 11.82 14.20 1.14
N ILE A 172 11.48 13.18 1.93
CA ILE A 172 12.42 12.34 2.67
C ILE A 172 12.01 10.88 2.53
N ALA A 173 13.00 9.98 2.49
CA ALA A 173 12.77 8.54 2.45
C ALA A 173 11.96 8.05 3.66
N TRP A 174 11.19 6.97 3.47
CA TRP A 174 10.28 6.46 4.50
C TRP A 174 10.96 6.11 5.83
N GLY A 175 12.20 5.62 5.80
CA GLY A 175 12.95 5.30 7.02
C GLY A 175 13.21 6.50 7.94
N GLN A 176 13.24 7.73 7.38
CA GLN A 176 13.50 8.98 8.12
C GLN A 176 12.21 9.79 8.37
N ALA A 177 11.06 9.35 7.85
CA ALA A 177 9.83 10.13 7.87
C ALA A 177 9.30 10.42 9.29
N ASN A 178 9.54 9.54 10.24
CA ASN A 178 9.14 9.77 11.63
C ASN A 178 10.12 10.74 12.32
N SER A 179 11.43 10.61 12.10
CA SER A 179 12.45 11.47 12.72
C SER A 179 12.24 12.93 12.39
N ILE A 180 12.06 13.28 11.10
CA ILE A 180 11.86 14.68 10.68
C ILE A 180 10.55 15.31 11.19
N PHE A 181 9.57 14.48 11.57
CA PHE A 181 8.36 14.94 12.24
C PHE A 181 8.61 15.15 13.73
N LEU A 182 9.31 14.22 14.38
CA LEU A 182 9.62 14.27 15.81
C LEU A 182 10.56 15.42 16.17
N ASP A 183 11.58 15.69 15.33
CA ASP A 183 12.54 16.78 15.52
C ASP A 183 12.00 18.15 15.07
N ARG A 184 10.73 18.23 14.65
CA ARG A 184 10.06 19.46 14.21
C ARG A 184 10.69 20.10 12.95
N SER A 185 11.43 19.34 12.14
CA SER A 185 11.96 19.80 10.86
C SER A 185 10.87 20.04 9.81
N VAL A 186 9.62 19.65 10.11
CA VAL A 186 8.42 19.93 9.33
C VAL A 186 7.27 20.34 10.25
N ASP A 187 6.39 21.21 9.77
CA ASP A 187 5.21 21.67 10.50
C ASP A 187 4.09 20.62 10.51
N ALA A 188 3.99 19.84 9.44
CA ALA A 188 3.00 18.77 9.29
C ALA A 188 3.48 17.71 8.30
N ALA A 189 2.75 16.60 8.25
CA ALA A 189 2.94 15.56 7.25
C ALA A 189 1.62 15.22 6.57
N VAL A 190 1.64 15.09 5.22
CA VAL A 190 0.56 14.46 4.45
C VAL A 190 1.11 13.17 3.88
N ARG A 191 0.76 12.04 4.49
CA ARG A 191 1.43 10.77 4.25
C ARG A 191 0.47 9.58 4.34
N PRO A 192 0.86 8.41 3.83
CA PRO A 192 0.10 7.18 4.00
C PRO A 192 -0.26 6.92 5.46
N CYS A 193 -1.50 6.56 5.73
CA CYS A 193 -2.00 6.15 7.04
C CYS A 193 -3.02 5.01 6.93
N GLY A 194 -3.17 4.26 8.02
CA GLY A 194 -4.21 3.26 8.24
C GLY A 194 -5.17 3.71 9.33
N ASN A 195 -6.12 2.86 9.65
CA ASN A 195 -6.99 3.04 10.81
C ASN A 195 -7.07 1.71 11.62
N PRO A 196 -6.32 1.57 12.74
CA PRO A 196 -5.30 2.49 13.28
C PRO A 196 -4.02 2.53 12.46
N SER A 197 -3.22 3.60 12.63
CA SER A 197 -1.92 3.77 11.99
C SER A 197 -0.78 3.54 12.98
N SER A 198 0.20 2.72 12.61
CA SER A 198 1.30 2.30 13.50
C SER A 198 2.23 3.44 13.94
N TYR A 199 2.34 4.51 13.17
CA TYR A 199 3.22 5.64 13.53
C TYR A 199 2.54 6.71 14.38
N ILE A 200 1.21 6.74 14.46
CA ILE A 200 0.47 7.74 15.26
C ILE A 200 0.80 7.66 16.75
N PRO A 201 0.85 6.47 17.40
CA PRO A 201 1.27 6.39 18.80
C PRO A 201 2.68 6.92 19.05
N ILE A 202 3.61 6.71 18.11
CA ILE A 202 5.00 7.21 18.21
C ILE A 202 4.98 8.75 18.21
N MET A 203 4.22 9.36 17.33
CA MET A 203 4.08 10.83 17.27
C MET A 203 3.35 11.37 18.50
N ALA A 204 2.30 10.70 18.96
CA ALA A 204 1.51 11.11 20.14
C ALA A 204 2.29 11.02 21.45
N ALA A 205 3.31 10.15 21.54
CA ALA A 205 4.23 10.10 22.67
C ALA A 205 5.11 11.36 22.77
N ALA A 206 5.41 12.02 21.64
CA ALA A 206 6.21 13.25 21.59
C ALA A 206 5.37 14.53 21.74
N GLY A 207 4.04 14.43 21.86
CA GLY A 207 3.16 15.56 22.09
C GLY A 207 1.76 15.40 21.47
N LYS A 208 0.87 16.32 21.80
CA LYS A 208 -0.50 16.31 21.27
C LYS A 208 -0.50 16.55 19.76
N ILE A 209 -1.22 15.71 19.02
CA ILE A 209 -1.31 15.75 17.56
C ILE A 209 -2.75 15.90 17.08
N ASN A 210 -2.88 16.48 15.89
CA ASN A 210 -4.10 16.53 15.11
C ASN A 210 -3.99 15.57 13.92
N ILE A 211 -5.06 14.83 13.64
CA ILE A 211 -5.27 14.11 12.37
C ILE A 211 -6.45 14.82 11.71
N VAL A 212 -6.23 15.39 10.53
CA VAL A 212 -7.20 16.32 9.90
C VAL A 212 -7.83 15.67 8.69
N SER A 213 -9.16 15.60 8.69
CA SER A 213 -9.98 15.16 7.56
C SER A 213 -9.92 16.16 6.40
N VAL A 214 -10.06 15.69 5.18
CA VAL A 214 -10.43 16.57 4.05
C VAL A 214 -11.79 17.22 4.37
N PRO A 215 -11.92 18.54 4.20
CA PRO A 215 -13.19 19.23 4.47
C PRO A 215 -14.32 18.65 3.61
N LYS A 216 -15.50 18.43 4.20
CA LYS A 216 -16.66 17.82 3.53
C LYS A 216 -16.98 18.51 2.20
N LYS A 217 -17.09 19.86 2.20
CA LYS A 217 -17.34 20.64 0.98
C LYS A 217 -16.33 20.35 -0.14
N MET A 218 -15.05 20.20 0.21
CA MET A 218 -14.01 19.95 -0.78
C MET A 218 -14.06 18.49 -1.27
N TYR A 219 -14.30 17.54 -0.36
CA TYR A 219 -14.43 16.12 -0.69
C TYR A 219 -15.60 15.83 -1.64
N GLU A 220 -16.77 16.42 -1.37
CA GLU A 220 -17.97 16.30 -2.20
C GLU A 220 -17.88 17.10 -3.51
N GLY A 221 -16.90 18.01 -3.60
CA GLY A 221 -16.66 18.81 -4.79
C GLY A 221 -16.24 18.00 -6.02
N LYS A 222 -16.66 18.46 -7.21
CA LYS A 222 -16.40 17.78 -8.50
C LYS A 222 -14.94 17.35 -8.69
N GLY A 223 -13.98 18.17 -8.25
CA GLY A 223 -12.54 17.90 -8.39
C GLY A 223 -12.09 16.68 -7.58
N PHE A 224 -12.48 16.63 -6.31
CA PHE A 224 -12.11 15.51 -5.43
C PHE A 224 -12.84 14.24 -5.83
N GLN A 225 -14.14 14.32 -6.15
CA GLN A 225 -14.94 13.19 -6.63
C GLN A 225 -14.39 12.59 -7.93
N LYS A 226 -13.91 13.42 -8.87
CA LYS A 226 -13.21 12.95 -10.07
C LYS A 226 -11.91 12.23 -9.71
N TYR A 227 -11.17 12.75 -8.73
CA TYR A 227 -9.88 12.20 -8.30
C TYR A 227 -10.01 10.81 -7.65
N ILE A 228 -10.92 10.63 -6.71
CA ILE A 228 -11.11 9.33 -6.04
C ILE A 228 -11.72 8.26 -6.95
N LYS A 229 -12.31 8.67 -8.08
CA LYS A 229 -12.80 7.77 -9.14
C LYS A 229 -11.77 7.51 -10.24
N ALA A 230 -10.58 8.14 -10.18
CA ALA A 230 -9.52 7.93 -11.16
C ALA A 230 -8.91 6.51 -11.03
N PRO A 231 -8.27 5.99 -12.11
CA PRO A 231 -7.61 4.70 -12.07
C PRO A 231 -6.62 4.58 -10.90
N GLY A 232 -6.75 3.53 -10.09
CA GLY A 232 -5.89 3.26 -8.94
C GLY A 232 -6.10 4.15 -7.72
N MET A 233 -7.20 4.90 -7.69
CA MET A 233 -7.63 5.70 -6.54
C MET A 233 -8.93 5.14 -5.96
N GLY A 234 -9.18 5.44 -4.68
CA GLY A 234 -10.41 5.08 -3.98
C GLY A 234 -10.82 6.12 -2.95
N PRO A 235 -12.10 6.13 -2.56
CA PRO A 235 -12.60 6.96 -1.48
C PRO A 235 -12.13 6.46 -0.11
N ILE A 236 -11.99 7.36 0.84
CA ILE A 236 -11.88 7.07 2.27
C ILE A 236 -12.96 7.84 3.00
N GLU A 237 -13.78 7.12 3.73
CA GLU A 237 -14.78 7.63 4.67
C GLU A 237 -14.77 6.71 5.89
N TRP A 238 -14.20 7.18 7.00
CA TRP A 238 -14.12 6.44 8.25
C TRP A 238 -14.88 7.19 9.36
N SER A 239 -15.58 6.48 10.21
CA SER A 239 -16.16 7.07 11.42
C SER A 239 -15.03 7.57 12.32
N VAL A 240 -15.12 8.83 12.79
CA VAL A 240 -14.18 9.39 13.76
C VAL A 240 -14.20 8.58 15.06
N ASN A 241 -15.36 8.04 15.46
CA ASN A 241 -15.46 7.18 16.64
C ASN A 241 -14.63 5.91 16.50
N GLU A 242 -14.60 5.29 15.32
CA GLU A 242 -13.76 4.11 15.05
C GLU A 242 -12.27 4.45 14.94
N MET A 243 -11.94 5.70 14.63
CA MET A 243 -10.55 6.17 14.60
C MET A 243 -10.03 6.58 15.99
N ASN A 244 -10.90 6.78 16.97
CA ASN A 244 -10.54 7.32 18.29
C ASN A 244 -9.95 6.26 19.23
N VAL A 245 -8.90 5.60 18.76
CA VAL A 245 -8.21 4.48 19.45
C VAL A 245 -6.83 4.85 19.99
N TYR A 246 -6.40 6.11 19.81
CA TYR A 246 -5.02 6.53 20.13
C TYR A 246 -4.86 7.24 21.49
N GLY A 247 -5.96 7.42 22.24
CA GLY A 247 -5.95 8.10 23.53
C GLY A 247 -5.93 9.65 23.45
N PRO A 248 -5.81 10.35 24.61
CA PRO A 248 -6.11 11.78 24.72
C PRO A 248 -5.14 12.71 24.01
N ASN A 249 -3.97 12.21 23.61
CA ASN A 249 -2.98 13.00 22.87
C ASN A 249 -3.27 13.12 21.37
N VAL A 250 -4.29 12.44 20.86
CA VAL A 250 -4.66 12.49 19.45
C VAL A 250 -6.06 13.07 19.29
N LYS A 251 -6.15 14.16 18.53
CA LYS A 251 -7.43 14.75 18.14
C LYS A 251 -7.68 14.52 16.65
N ILE A 252 -8.80 13.88 16.33
CA ILE A 252 -9.25 13.74 14.95
C ILE A 252 -10.19 14.90 14.65
N ILE A 253 -9.90 15.64 13.59
CA ILE A 253 -10.65 16.86 13.21
C ILE A 253 -11.42 16.56 11.94
N SER A 254 -12.74 16.71 12.01
CA SER A 254 -13.68 16.48 10.92
C SER A 254 -14.88 17.41 11.06
N ASP A 255 -15.60 17.67 9.95
CA ASP A 255 -16.75 18.57 9.92
C ASP A 255 -18.03 17.92 10.52
N ASP A 256 -18.17 16.60 10.40
CA ASP A 256 -19.41 15.87 10.70
C ASP A 256 -19.17 14.44 11.23
N ASN A 257 -18.14 14.23 12.00
CA ASN A 257 -17.76 12.94 12.57
C ASN A 257 -17.39 11.84 11.53
N ILE A 258 -17.17 12.23 10.27
CA ILE A 258 -16.63 11.35 9.20
C ILE A 258 -15.28 11.88 8.76
N PHE A 259 -14.24 11.06 8.94
CA PHE A 259 -12.91 11.34 8.38
C PHE A 259 -12.90 10.99 6.90
N ARG A 260 -12.56 11.97 6.06
CA ARG A 260 -12.51 11.84 4.61
C ARG A 260 -11.11 12.00 4.07
N SER A 261 -10.77 11.21 3.08
CA SER A 261 -9.51 11.32 2.34
C SER A 261 -9.58 10.56 1.01
N ALA A 262 -8.44 10.41 0.35
CA ALA A 262 -8.25 9.51 -0.79
C ALA A 262 -7.31 8.37 -0.42
N ALA A 263 -7.54 7.20 -1.01
CA ALA A 263 -6.64 6.05 -0.93
C ALA A 263 -6.02 5.73 -2.28
N ASN A 264 -4.84 5.11 -2.24
CA ASN A 264 -4.33 4.36 -3.37
C ASN A 264 -4.86 2.92 -3.29
N THR A 265 -5.54 2.46 -4.33
CA THR A 265 -5.87 1.04 -4.49
C THR A 265 -4.67 0.30 -5.08
N GLY A 266 -4.52 -0.96 -4.75
CA GLY A 266 -3.38 -1.74 -5.19
C GLY A 266 -3.44 -3.21 -4.76
N GLY A 267 -2.29 -3.83 -4.64
CA GLY A 267 -2.21 -5.23 -4.25
C GLY A 267 -0.80 -5.78 -4.35
N THR A 268 -0.65 -7.08 -4.16
CA THR A 268 0.60 -7.80 -4.39
C THR A 268 0.63 -8.37 -5.79
N VAL A 269 1.66 -8.00 -6.56
CA VAL A 269 1.87 -8.45 -7.93
C VAL A 269 3.10 -9.33 -8.05
N VAL A 270 3.06 -10.21 -9.04
CA VAL A 270 4.12 -11.12 -9.45
C VAL A 270 4.34 -11.03 -10.96
N ASN A 271 5.42 -11.63 -11.49
CA ASN A 271 5.58 -11.79 -12.93
C ASN A 271 4.59 -12.84 -13.46
N LYS A 272 4.10 -12.68 -14.68
CA LYS A 272 3.21 -13.67 -15.35
C LYS A 272 3.81 -15.04 -15.52
N LYS A 273 5.15 -15.15 -15.43
CA LYS A 273 5.92 -16.40 -15.53
C LYS A 273 6.01 -17.16 -14.20
N MET A 274 5.51 -16.61 -13.08
CA MET A 274 5.46 -17.34 -11.83
C MET A 274 4.72 -18.67 -12.05
N ASP A 275 5.22 -19.74 -11.46
CA ASP A 275 4.57 -21.06 -11.56
C ASP A 275 3.12 -20.96 -11.07
N LYS A 276 2.20 -21.57 -11.82
CA LYS A 276 0.76 -21.50 -11.56
C LYS A 276 0.37 -22.12 -10.21
N LYS A 277 1.00 -23.28 -9.87
CA LYS A 277 0.73 -23.96 -8.60
C LYS A 277 1.24 -23.15 -7.42
N LEU A 278 2.41 -22.52 -7.58
CA LEU A 278 2.98 -21.62 -6.57
C LEU A 278 2.09 -20.39 -6.35
N ALA A 279 1.68 -19.70 -7.41
CA ALA A 279 0.79 -18.55 -7.31
C ALA A 279 -0.56 -18.92 -6.66
N ARG A 280 -1.13 -20.11 -7.01
CA ARG A 280 -2.34 -20.63 -6.38
C ARG A 280 -2.12 -20.90 -4.89
N ALA A 281 -1.03 -21.58 -4.51
CA ALA A 281 -0.74 -21.91 -3.12
C ALA A 281 -0.55 -20.64 -2.25
N LEU A 282 0.21 -19.65 -2.73
CA LEU A 282 0.41 -18.36 -2.05
C LEU A 282 -0.93 -17.63 -1.85
N THR A 283 -1.79 -17.59 -2.87
CA THR A 283 -3.08 -16.91 -2.82
C THR A 283 -4.05 -17.64 -1.90
N ALA A 284 -4.15 -18.97 -2.00
CA ALA A 284 -5.02 -19.79 -1.15
C ALA A 284 -4.63 -19.67 0.35
N ALA A 285 -3.32 -19.70 0.64
CA ALA A 285 -2.82 -19.48 2.00
C ALA A 285 -3.20 -18.10 2.54
N PHE A 286 -3.09 -17.04 1.73
CA PHE A 286 -3.51 -15.69 2.09
C PHE A 286 -5.01 -15.64 2.42
N ILE A 287 -5.87 -16.19 1.56
CA ILE A 287 -7.33 -16.21 1.74
C ILE A 287 -7.69 -16.97 3.02
N LYS A 288 -7.18 -18.18 3.20
CA LYS A 288 -7.46 -19.05 4.36
C LYS A 288 -7.13 -18.36 5.68
N ASN A 289 -6.06 -17.57 5.71
CA ASN A 289 -5.53 -16.96 6.93
C ASN A 289 -5.92 -15.49 7.11
N ILE A 290 -6.82 -14.92 6.28
CA ILE A 290 -7.15 -13.48 6.29
C ILE A 290 -7.63 -12.98 7.66
N LYS A 291 -8.33 -13.80 8.44
CA LYS A 291 -8.78 -13.44 9.79
C LYS A 291 -7.61 -13.21 10.74
N LEU A 292 -6.54 -13.99 10.62
CA LEU A 292 -5.32 -13.82 11.41
C LEU A 292 -4.57 -12.52 11.03
N LEU A 293 -4.58 -12.14 9.74
CA LEU A 293 -4.07 -10.82 9.32
C LEU A 293 -4.83 -9.69 10.04
N PHE A 294 -6.15 -9.78 10.15
CA PHE A 294 -6.97 -8.77 10.83
C PHE A 294 -6.74 -8.74 12.35
N GLN A 295 -6.38 -9.85 12.96
CA GLN A 295 -5.98 -9.88 14.38
C GLN A 295 -4.62 -9.19 14.59
N LYS A 296 -3.66 -9.43 13.70
CA LYS A 296 -2.32 -8.82 13.76
C LYS A 296 -2.30 -7.35 13.37
N ALA A 297 -3.18 -6.95 12.45
CA ALA A 297 -3.26 -5.61 11.88
C ALA A 297 -4.72 -5.26 11.53
N SER A 298 -5.48 -4.84 12.54
CA SER A 298 -6.93 -4.59 12.44
C SER A 298 -7.29 -3.59 11.32
N PHE A 299 -6.41 -2.63 11.02
CA PHE A 299 -6.62 -1.65 9.96
C PHE A 299 -6.74 -2.28 8.56
N MET A 300 -6.25 -3.52 8.35
CA MET A 300 -6.35 -4.19 7.06
C MET A 300 -7.79 -4.51 6.64
N LYS A 301 -8.74 -4.55 7.59
CA LYS A 301 -10.19 -4.60 7.29
C LYS A 301 -10.62 -3.35 6.50
N TYR A 302 -10.19 -2.17 6.93
CA TYR A 302 -10.49 -0.88 6.29
C TYR A 302 -9.70 -0.66 4.99
N HIS A 303 -8.73 -1.52 4.72
CA HIS A 303 -7.98 -1.59 3.47
C HIS A 303 -8.51 -2.68 2.53
N PHE A 304 -9.67 -3.28 2.87
CA PHE A 304 -10.39 -4.26 2.07
C PHE A 304 -9.55 -5.48 1.67
N ALA A 305 -8.54 -5.84 2.47
CA ALA A 305 -7.80 -7.09 2.28
C ALA A 305 -8.76 -8.28 2.38
N GLY A 306 -8.63 -9.25 1.48
CA GLY A 306 -9.55 -10.40 1.43
C GLY A 306 -10.81 -10.17 0.58
N SER A 307 -10.97 -9.01 -0.06
CA SER A 307 -12.01 -8.72 -1.06
C SER A 307 -11.42 -8.73 -2.47
N VAL A 308 -12.23 -9.09 -3.46
CA VAL A 308 -11.91 -8.99 -4.91
C VAL A 308 -12.94 -8.16 -5.66
N ASP A 309 -13.77 -7.41 -4.93
CA ASP A 309 -14.80 -6.56 -5.54
C ASP A 309 -14.15 -5.43 -6.35
N ASP A 310 -14.41 -5.39 -7.65
CA ASP A 310 -13.86 -4.38 -8.56
C ASP A 310 -14.39 -2.97 -8.27
N LYS A 311 -15.60 -2.85 -7.67
CA LYS A 311 -16.12 -1.54 -7.23
C LYS A 311 -15.24 -0.91 -6.17
N VAL A 312 -14.60 -1.75 -5.34
CA VAL A 312 -13.70 -1.34 -4.26
C VAL A 312 -12.28 -1.12 -4.78
N HIS A 313 -11.76 -2.06 -5.56
CA HIS A 313 -10.35 -2.07 -5.96
C HIS A 313 -10.07 -1.43 -7.31
N GLY A 314 -11.04 -1.43 -8.24
CA GLY A 314 -10.89 -0.83 -9.57
C GLY A 314 -9.86 -1.53 -10.46
N VAL A 315 -9.68 -2.84 -10.31
CA VAL A 315 -8.71 -3.66 -11.05
C VAL A 315 -8.96 -3.57 -12.55
N CYS A 316 -10.23 -3.63 -12.97
CA CYS A 316 -10.63 -3.53 -14.37
C CYS A 316 -10.28 -2.17 -15.00
N LYS A 317 -10.43 -1.07 -14.25
CA LYS A 317 -10.12 0.29 -14.72
C LYS A 317 -8.63 0.50 -15.02
N VAL A 318 -7.77 -0.20 -14.31
CA VAL A 318 -6.32 -0.09 -14.49
C VAL A 318 -5.74 -1.14 -15.43
N GLY A 319 -6.54 -2.11 -15.85
CA GLY A 319 -6.16 -3.16 -16.79
C GLY A 319 -5.18 -4.20 -16.20
N VAL A 320 -5.07 -4.30 -14.88
CA VAL A 320 -4.29 -5.34 -14.21
C VAL A 320 -5.06 -6.65 -14.26
N LYS A 321 -4.36 -7.76 -14.52
CA LYS A 321 -4.94 -9.10 -14.58
C LYS A 321 -4.49 -9.93 -13.39
N TYR A 322 -5.38 -10.74 -12.84
CA TYR A 322 -5.00 -11.75 -11.86
C TYR A 322 -4.10 -12.82 -12.50
N HIS A 323 -3.21 -13.39 -11.70
CA HIS A 323 -2.48 -14.58 -12.10
C HIS A 323 -3.45 -15.77 -12.25
N PRO A 324 -3.29 -16.66 -13.27
CA PRO A 324 -4.21 -17.80 -13.42
C PRO A 324 -4.37 -18.65 -12.16
N GLY A 325 -3.27 -18.93 -11.45
CA GLY A 325 -3.33 -19.64 -10.16
C GLY A 325 -4.05 -18.84 -9.06
N ALA A 326 -3.96 -17.50 -9.08
CA ALA A 326 -4.71 -16.70 -8.13
C ALA A 326 -6.21 -16.69 -8.45
N VAL A 327 -6.59 -16.67 -9.74
CA VAL A 327 -8.01 -16.81 -10.14
C VAL A 327 -8.58 -18.10 -9.58
N GLU A 328 -7.89 -19.24 -9.76
CA GLU A 328 -8.32 -20.54 -9.23
C GLU A 328 -8.51 -20.50 -7.72
N ALA A 329 -7.53 -19.97 -6.97
CA ALA A 329 -7.60 -19.91 -5.52
C ALA A 329 -8.78 -19.05 -5.01
N TRP A 330 -9.03 -17.90 -5.66
CA TRP A 330 -10.17 -17.04 -5.30
C TRP A 330 -11.52 -17.69 -5.63
N GLU A 331 -11.64 -18.33 -6.80
CA GLU A 331 -12.88 -18.97 -7.23
C GLU A 331 -13.19 -20.22 -6.40
N GLU A 332 -12.20 -21.02 -6.04
CA GLU A 332 -12.33 -22.14 -5.08
C GLU A 332 -12.76 -21.68 -3.68
N ALA A 333 -12.36 -20.48 -3.28
CA ALA A 333 -12.80 -19.89 -2.01
C ALA A 333 -14.20 -19.23 -2.11
N GLY A 334 -14.90 -19.35 -3.23
CA GLY A 334 -16.25 -18.85 -3.44
C GLY A 334 -16.33 -17.40 -3.91
N PHE A 335 -15.21 -16.77 -4.27
CA PHE A 335 -15.20 -15.41 -4.80
C PHE A 335 -15.33 -15.41 -6.33
N LYS A 336 -15.94 -14.36 -6.88
CA LYS A 336 -16.07 -14.20 -8.34
C LYS A 336 -15.10 -13.14 -8.86
N ILE A 337 -14.11 -13.56 -9.62
CA ILE A 337 -13.22 -12.64 -10.32
C ILE A 337 -13.91 -12.09 -11.57
N PRO A 338 -13.98 -10.75 -11.77
CA PRO A 338 -14.59 -10.17 -12.95
C PRO A 338 -13.84 -10.57 -14.22
N ALA A 339 -14.57 -10.82 -15.32
CA ALA A 339 -14.00 -11.28 -16.60
C ALA A 339 -12.92 -10.33 -17.14
N CYS A 340 -13.10 -9.01 -16.97
CA CYS A 340 -12.11 -8.00 -17.35
C CYS A 340 -10.76 -8.12 -16.60
N ALA A 341 -10.71 -8.78 -15.45
CA ALA A 341 -9.51 -8.97 -14.65
C ALA A 341 -8.91 -10.39 -14.76
N LYS A 342 -9.55 -11.30 -15.48
CA LYS A 342 -8.96 -12.62 -15.78
C LYS A 342 -7.90 -12.52 -16.87
N SER A 343 -6.86 -13.37 -16.78
CA SER A 343 -5.75 -13.44 -17.76
C SER A 343 -6.15 -14.23 -18.98
#